data_a2e7bc497c192678f572283fd3368f01
#
_entry.id   a2e7bc497c192678f572283fd3368f01
#
_cell.length_a   1.000
_cell.length_b   1.000
_cell.length_c   1.000
_cell.angle_alpha   90.00
_cell.angle_beta   90.00
_cell.angle_gamma   90.00
#
_symmetry.space_group_name_H-M   'P 1'
#
loop_
_entity.id
_entity.type
_entity.pdbx_description
1 polymer ?
#
loop_
_entity_poly.entity_id
_entity_poly.type
_entity_poly.pdbx_seq_one_letter_code
_entity_poly.pdbx_strand_id
1 'polypeptide(L)'
;PNFDFNYQWGYVGRSGNQLLGSATKSGAAYQDFWGQEYWFDATSGTQTYMVVSDNLFSLDKDTGIQQWLYQDGLVLNGTITVAEGKIFFLECRDSAVIAGNNRRLPIASWKSNLHLVCLDQTTGQVLWDKTPSFTGGEPTVWLQYGNGRLILTGSHQGNDTVNIYAFNPANGALVWNKSHGWRADHHGGNHQHPVIMNDDLYLEPHRYSITTGRITGNNIMPSRKGCSTFVGASSSLFYRGIESSGQYAGSVAMWTPSTGQNTAVTRVRPACWISWTPSQGMILVQEKSAGCSCGSWMETSFGLAPLTP
;
A
#
# COMPACT_ATOMS: atom_id res chain seq x y z
N PRO A 1 26.53 14.33 -1.64
CA PRO A 1 25.18 14.76 -1.96
C PRO A 1 24.87 16.03 -1.17
N ASN A 2 24.43 17.08 -1.87
CA ASN A 2 23.91 18.26 -1.20
C ASN A 2 22.58 17.85 -0.57
N PHE A 3 22.53 17.75 0.75
CA PHE A 3 21.27 17.53 1.47
C PHE A 3 20.47 18.83 1.40
N ASP A 4 19.36 18.80 0.67
CA ASP A 4 18.38 19.87 0.72
C ASP A 4 17.42 19.58 1.88
N PHE A 5 17.55 20.29 3.00
CA PHE A 5 16.71 20.16 4.18
C PHE A 5 15.25 20.54 3.94
N ASN A 6 14.92 21.06 2.75
CA ASN A 6 13.54 21.30 2.33
C ASN A 6 12.84 20.02 1.87
N TYR A 7 13.55 18.91 1.76
CA TYR A 7 13.01 17.63 1.32
C TYR A 7 13.32 16.51 2.30
N GLN A 8 12.44 15.53 2.30
CA GLN A 8 12.58 14.26 3.00
C GLN A 8 12.23 13.11 2.07
N TRP A 9 12.62 11.90 2.41
CA TRP A 9 12.28 10.72 1.65
C TRP A 9 10.77 10.48 1.68
N GLY A 10 10.13 10.41 0.52
CA GLY A 10 8.73 10.02 0.38
C GLY A 10 8.58 8.51 0.17
N TYR A 11 9.57 7.90 -0.49
CA TYR A 11 9.65 6.47 -0.75
C TYR A 11 11.12 6.04 -0.76
N VAL A 12 11.39 4.81 -0.33
CA VAL A 12 12.67 4.15 -0.48
C VAL A 12 12.47 2.69 -0.81
N GLY A 13 13.17 2.20 -1.82
CA GLY A 13 13.13 0.80 -2.23
C GLY A 13 14.45 0.37 -2.85
N ARG A 14 14.73 -0.93 -2.84
CA ARG A 14 15.90 -1.50 -3.49
C ARG A 14 15.48 -2.46 -4.58
N SER A 15 16.11 -2.36 -5.75
CA SER A 15 15.99 -3.34 -6.83
C SER A 15 17.34 -3.55 -7.50
N GLY A 16 17.88 -4.76 -7.35
CA GLY A 16 19.22 -5.08 -7.85
C GLY A 16 20.31 -4.20 -7.23
N ASN A 17 21.02 -3.46 -8.07
CA ASN A 17 22.06 -2.49 -7.66
C ASN A 17 21.54 -1.06 -7.50
N GLN A 18 20.23 -0.86 -7.62
CA GLN A 18 19.62 0.45 -7.52
C GLN A 18 18.96 0.68 -6.16
N LEU A 19 19.14 1.85 -5.60
CA LEU A 19 18.34 2.42 -4.54
C LEU A 19 17.37 3.41 -5.19
N LEU A 20 16.11 3.06 -5.19
CA LEU A 20 15.03 3.90 -5.72
C LEU A 20 14.49 4.78 -4.60
N GLY A 21 14.23 6.03 -4.90
CA GLY A 21 13.70 6.97 -3.93
C GLY A 21 12.83 8.04 -4.56
N SER A 22 11.97 8.62 -3.74
CA SER A 22 11.25 9.84 -4.08
C SER A 22 11.49 10.91 -3.01
N ALA A 23 11.40 12.17 -3.40
CA ALA A 23 11.60 13.29 -2.49
C ALA A 23 10.30 14.09 -2.34
N THR A 24 9.78 14.17 -1.13
CA THR A 24 8.64 15.01 -0.77
C THR A 24 9.11 16.22 0.04
N LYS A 25 8.40 17.33 -0.04
CA LYS A 25 8.74 18.53 0.73
C LYS A 25 8.64 18.27 2.23
N SER A 26 9.60 18.78 2.98
CA SER A 26 9.61 18.71 4.44
C SER A 26 8.32 19.31 5.01
N GLY A 27 7.74 18.62 5.99
CA GLY A 27 6.47 18.98 6.61
C GLY A 27 5.23 18.48 5.86
N ALA A 28 5.37 17.81 4.71
CA ALA A 28 4.23 17.18 4.03
C ALA A 28 3.75 15.92 4.74
N ALA A 29 4.67 15.12 5.32
CA ALA A 29 4.27 13.94 6.09
C ALA A 29 3.40 14.33 7.29
N TYR A 30 2.44 13.46 7.61
CA TYR A 30 1.58 13.68 8.78
C TYR A 30 2.39 13.48 10.06
N GLN A 31 2.35 14.45 10.97
CA GLN A 31 2.99 14.39 12.28
C GLN A 31 1.99 14.54 13.43
N ASP A 32 0.79 14.99 13.11
CA ASP A 32 -0.20 15.50 14.05
C ASP A 32 -1.38 14.56 14.27
N PHE A 33 -1.30 13.33 13.74
CA PHE A 33 -2.48 12.47 13.75
C PHE A 33 -2.55 11.55 14.98
N TRP A 34 -1.53 10.76 15.28
CA TRP A 34 -1.60 9.77 16.35
C TRP A 34 -0.41 9.82 17.32
N GLY A 35 0.13 10.97 17.60
CA GLY A 35 1.23 11.06 18.55
C GLY A 35 2.54 11.58 17.98
N GLN A 36 2.47 12.40 16.94
CA GLN A 36 3.60 13.08 16.29
C GLN A 36 4.46 12.20 15.37
N GLU A 37 3.91 11.08 14.92
CA GLU A 37 4.59 10.21 13.97
C GLU A 37 4.44 10.71 12.54
N TYR A 38 5.38 10.29 11.67
CA TYR A 38 5.33 10.64 10.25
C TYR A 38 4.47 9.64 9.48
N TRP A 39 3.39 10.13 8.88
CA TRP A 39 2.52 9.36 8.02
C TRP A 39 2.55 9.88 6.60
N PHE A 40 2.71 8.98 5.63
CA PHE A 40 2.77 9.31 4.21
C PHE A 40 1.49 8.93 3.47
N ASP A 41 0.66 8.12 4.07
CA ASP A 41 -0.60 7.67 3.52
C ASP A 41 -1.78 8.43 4.09
N ALA A 42 -2.90 8.27 3.39
CA ALA A 42 -4.16 8.79 3.84
C ALA A 42 -4.59 8.14 5.15
N THR A 43 -4.91 8.95 6.13
CA THR A 43 -5.52 8.52 7.37
C THR A 43 -7.02 8.28 7.20
N SER A 44 -7.65 7.51 8.10
CA SER A 44 -9.09 7.26 8.05
C SER A 44 -9.91 8.53 8.20
N GLY A 45 -10.96 8.69 7.40
CA GLY A 45 -11.89 9.84 7.48
C GLY A 45 -12.24 10.44 6.13
N THR A 46 -13.13 11.40 6.16
CA THR A 46 -13.69 12.04 4.95
C THR A 46 -12.74 13.04 4.27
N GLN A 47 -11.64 13.40 4.91
CA GLN A 47 -10.66 14.37 4.40
C GLN A 47 -9.27 13.78 4.41
N THR A 48 -9.08 12.78 3.61
CA THR A 48 -7.81 12.10 3.51
C THR A 48 -6.98 12.71 2.40
N TYR A 49 -5.85 13.31 2.75
CA TYR A 49 -4.91 13.87 1.79
C TYR A 49 -3.78 12.87 1.53
N MET A 50 -3.42 12.71 0.26
CA MET A 50 -2.26 11.91 -0.12
C MET A 50 -0.99 12.75 -0.04
N VAL A 51 0.06 12.20 0.57
CA VAL A 51 1.39 12.81 0.52
C VAL A 51 2.05 12.42 -0.78
N VAL A 52 2.48 13.43 -1.54
CA VAL A 52 3.09 13.26 -2.86
C VAL A 52 4.53 13.74 -2.86
N SER A 53 5.30 13.25 -3.81
CA SER A 53 6.71 13.62 -4.03
C SER A 53 6.89 14.43 -5.30
N ASP A 54 7.88 15.32 -5.30
CA ASP A 54 8.22 16.16 -6.45
C ASP A 54 8.99 15.40 -7.54
N ASN A 55 9.50 14.22 -7.20
CA ASN A 55 10.32 13.44 -8.12
C ASN A 55 10.41 11.97 -7.73
N LEU A 56 10.94 11.17 -8.66
CA LEU A 56 11.39 9.81 -8.46
C LEU A 56 12.80 9.70 -9.01
N PHE A 57 13.70 9.00 -8.32
CA PHE A 57 15.11 8.91 -8.71
C PHE A 57 15.70 7.53 -8.40
N SER A 58 16.80 7.25 -9.08
CA SER A 58 17.63 6.08 -8.80
C SER A 58 19.04 6.52 -8.44
N LEU A 59 19.57 5.90 -7.40
CA LEU A 59 20.98 5.98 -7.02
C LEU A 59 21.60 4.59 -7.17
N ASP A 60 22.89 4.56 -7.48
CA ASP A 60 23.68 3.35 -7.26
C ASP A 60 23.76 3.08 -5.76
N LYS A 61 23.38 1.88 -5.32
CA LYS A 61 23.22 1.57 -3.89
C LYS A 61 24.53 1.56 -3.09
N ASP A 62 25.67 1.33 -3.77
CA ASP A 62 26.97 1.21 -3.12
C ASP A 62 27.71 2.56 -3.09
N THR A 63 27.53 3.37 -4.11
CA THR A 63 28.25 4.66 -4.26
C THR A 63 27.39 5.88 -3.94
N GLY A 64 26.06 5.74 -3.97
CA GLY A 64 25.12 6.84 -3.83
C GLY A 64 25.07 7.79 -5.04
N ILE A 65 25.73 7.42 -6.15
CA ILE A 65 25.73 8.24 -7.37
C ILE A 65 24.35 8.15 -8.04
N GLN A 66 23.79 9.31 -8.37
CA GLN A 66 22.51 9.38 -9.08
C GLN A 66 22.66 8.82 -10.50
N GLN A 67 21.79 7.88 -10.84
CA GLN A 67 21.73 7.25 -12.15
C GLN A 67 20.73 7.96 -13.07
N TRP A 68 19.57 8.28 -12.54
CA TRP A 68 18.54 9.05 -13.25
C TRP A 68 17.63 9.79 -12.27
N LEU A 69 16.89 10.76 -12.82
CA LEU A 69 15.91 11.59 -12.12
C LEU A 69 14.69 11.79 -13.03
N TYR A 70 13.50 11.60 -12.49
CA TYR A 70 12.21 11.81 -13.13
C TYR A 70 11.41 12.89 -12.37
N GLN A 71 10.80 13.87 -13.09
CA GLN A 71 10.18 15.06 -12.48
C GLN A 71 8.96 15.61 -13.25
N ASP A 72 8.24 14.78 -14.01
CA ASP A 72 7.14 15.27 -14.87
C ASP A 72 5.89 15.66 -14.08
N GLY A 73 5.67 15.06 -12.91
CA GLY A 73 4.50 15.28 -12.08
C GLY A 73 4.75 15.04 -10.60
N LEU A 74 3.69 15.17 -9.81
CA LEU A 74 3.70 14.88 -8.38
C LEU A 74 3.36 13.41 -8.15
N VAL A 75 4.34 12.64 -7.75
CA VAL A 75 4.26 11.18 -7.59
C VAL A 75 3.50 10.81 -6.32
N LEU A 76 2.49 9.95 -6.44
CA LEU A 76 1.78 9.36 -5.30
C LEU A 76 2.60 8.21 -4.72
N ASN A 77 3.26 8.43 -3.60
CA ASN A 77 4.24 7.52 -3.02
C ASN A 77 3.72 6.11 -2.78
N GLY A 78 2.48 5.96 -2.28
CA GLY A 78 1.86 4.66 -2.02
C GLY A 78 1.56 3.83 -3.27
N THR A 79 1.79 4.37 -4.46
CA THR A 79 1.55 3.67 -5.73
C THR A 79 2.84 3.22 -6.42
N ILE A 80 4.01 3.56 -5.91
CA ILE A 80 5.29 3.18 -6.53
C ILE A 80 5.46 1.66 -6.45
N THR A 81 5.49 1.02 -7.60
CA THR A 81 5.58 -0.43 -7.76
C THR A 81 6.69 -0.80 -8.71
N VAL A 82 7.61 -1.66 -8.28
CA VAL A 82 8.76 -2.10 -9.06
C VAL A 82 8.60 -3.57 -9.44
N ALA A 83 8.57 -3.86 -10.73
CA ALA A 83 8.44 -5.22 -11.24
C ALA A 83 8.97 -5.34 -12.67
N GLU A 84 9.57 -6.48 -13.00
CA GLU A 84 10.00 -6.84 -14.36
C GLU A 84 10.87 -5.77 -15.06
N GLY A 85 11.80 -5.16 -14.32
CA GLY A 85 12.64 -4.11 -14.86
C GLY A 85 11.92 -2.79 -15.16
N LYS A 86 10.74 -2.59 -14.58
CA LYS A 86 9.89 -1.41 -14.75
C LYS A 86 9.49 -0.83 -13.41
N ILE A 87 9.14 0.45 -13.44
CA ILE A 87 8.59 1.17 -12.29
C ILE A 87 7.24 1.74 -12.73
N PHE A 88 6.20 1.44 -11.97
CA PHE A 88 4.83 1.90 -12.21
C PHE A 88 4.40 2.79 -11.05
N PHE A 89 3.69 3.87 -11.35
CA PHE A 89 3.14 4.77 -10.32
C PHE A 89 2.03 5.65 -10.89
N LEU A 90 1.28 6.27 -9.98
CA LEU A 90 0.38 7.36 -10.30
C LEU A 90 1.03 8.69 -10.00
N GLU A 91 0.74 9.70 -10.82
CA GLU A 91 1.15 11.07 -10.57
C GLU A 91 0.09 12.09 -11.03
N CYS A 92 0.12 13.26 -10.41
CA CYS A 92 -0.66 14.41 -10.80
C CYS A 92 0.19 15.35 -11.65
N ARG A 93 -0.28 15.71 -12.85
CA ARG A 93 0.38 16.66 -13.76
C ARG A 93 -0.37 17.99 -13.93
N ASP A 94 -1.25 18.31 -13.00
CA ASP A 94 -1.91 19.63 -13.01
C ASP A 94 -0.90 20.72 -12.66
N SER A 95 -0.68 21.65 -13.57
CA SER A 95 0.33 22.69 -13.43
C SER A 95 0.08 23.63 -12.24
N ALA A 96 -1.20 23.91 -11.92
CA ALA A 96 -1.54 24.73 -10.78
C ALA A 96 -1.27 24.01 -9.46
N VAL A 97 -1.49 22.68 -9.42
CA VAL A 97 -1.19 21.83 -8.27
C VAL A 97 0.34 21.70 -8.09
N ILE A 98 1.07 21.51 -9.17
CA ILE A 98 2.55 21.42 -9.15
C ILE A 98 3.16 22.72 -8.65
N ALA A 99 2.67 23.87 -9.17
CA ALA A 99 3.15 25.20 -8.77
C ALA A 99 2.84 25.54 -7.30
N GLY A 100 1.81 24.93 -6.73
CA GLY A 100 1.48 25.05 -5.32
C GLY A 100 2.57 24.46 -4.42
N ASN A 101 2.67 24.96 -3.19
CA ASN A 101 3.68 24.47 -2.25
C ASN A 101 3.21 23.29 -1.39
N ASN A 102 1.92 22.99 -1.41
CA ASN A 102 1.34 21.91 -0.64
C ASN A 102 1.65 20.55 -1.29
N ARG A 103 2.13 19.60 -0.49
CA ARG A 103 2.38 18.20 -0.91
C ARG A 103 1.52 17.21 -0.13
N ARG A 104 0.52 17.71 0.60
CA ARG A 104 -0.65 16.95 1.06
C ARG A 104 -1.82 17.32 0.18
N LEU A 105 -2.18 16.45 -0.76
CA LEU A 105 -3.19 16.75 -1.77
C LEU A 105 -4.53 16.09 -1.46
N PRO A 106 -5.64 16.86 -1.45
CA PRO A 106 -6.97 16.28 -1.43
C PRO A 106 -7.26 15.54 -2.74
N ILE A 107 -8.26 14.66 -2.73
CA ILE A 107 -8.64 13.84 -3.89
C ILE A 107 -8.83 14.69 -5.16
N ALA A 108 -9.54 15.79 -5.06
CA ALA A 108 -9.80 16.65 -6.22
C ALA A 108 -8.50 17.16 -6.86
N SER A 109 -7.47 17.43 -6.05
CA SER A 109 -6.20 17.94 -6.55
C SER A 109 -5.31 16.82 -7.11
N TRP A 110 -5.10 15.72 -6.41
CA TRP A 110 -4.21 14.68 -6.93
C TRP A 110 -4.82 13.91 -8.12
N LYS A 111 -6.15 13.87 -8.26
CA LYS A 111 -6.83 13.33 -9.44
C LYS A 111 -6.90 14.31 -10.61
N SER A 112 -6.61 15.57 -10.39
CA SER A 112 -6.55 16.56 -11.47
C SER A 112 -5.38 16.23 -12.39
N ASN A 113 -5.65 16.01 -13.66
CA ASN A 113 -4.67 15.59 -14.65
C ASN A 113 -3.84 14.37 -14.18
N LEU A 114 -4.53 13.29 -13.80
CA LEU A 114 -3.92 12.06 -13.26
C LEU A 114 -3.34 11.21 -14.38
N HIS A 115 -2.13 10.74 -14.16
CA HIS A 115 -1.41 9.83 -15.04
C HIS A 115 -1.03 8.54 -14.33
N LEU A 116 -1.12 7.41 -15.04
CA LEU A 116 -0.49 6.14 -14.71
C LEU A 116 0.72 6.00 -15.62
N VAL A 117 1.90 5.96 -15.02
CA VAL A 117 3.18 6.02 -15.73
C VAL A 117 3.95 4.72 -15.53
N CYS A 118 4.67 4.33 -16.56
CA CYS A 118 5.66 3.26 -16.52
C CYS A 118 7.01 3.77 -16.99
N LEU A 119 8.02 3.61 -16.15
CA LEU A 119 9.41 3.87 -16.51
C LEU A 119 10.18 2.58 -16.73
N ASP A 120 11.19 2.64 -17.58
CA ASP A 120 12.29 1.68 -17.56
C ASP A 120 13.08 1.88 -16.26
N GLN A 121 13.23 0.81 -15.49
CA GLN A 121 13.87 0.88 -14.18
C GLN A 121 15.34 1.32 -14.26
N THR A 122 16.06 0.89 -15.29
CA THR A 122 17.50 1.14 -15.44
C THR A 122 17.79 2.57 -15.85
N THR A 123 16.98 3.10 -16.76
CA THR A 123 17.25 4.40 -17.41
C THR A 123 16.37 5.54 -16.91
N GLY A 124 15.25 5.24 -16.25
CA GLY A 124 14.25 6.24 -15.86
C GLY A 124 13.42 6.80 -17.03
N GLN A 125 13.59 6.24 -18.24
CA GLN A 125 12.83 6.69 -19.42
C GLN A 125 11.39 6.22 -19.36
N VAL A 126 10.47 7.07 -19.79
CA VAL A 126 9.05 6.73 -19.92
C VAL A 126 8.85 5.70 -21.02
N LEU A 127 8.36 4.53 -20.66
CA LEU A 127 7.99 3.47 -21.60
C LEU A 127 6.55 3.67 -22.13
N TRP A 128 5.65 4.06 -21.24
CA TRP A 128 4.29 4.44 -21.58
C TRP A 128 3.67 5.30 -20.47
N ASP A 129 2.63 6.04 -20.85
CA ASP A 129 1.89 6.98 -20.03
C ASP A 129 0.42 6.93 -20.40
N LYS A 130 -0.47 6.85 -19.42
CA LYS A 130 -1.92 6.76 -19.61
C LYS A 130 -2.65 7.64 -18.61
N THR A 131 -3.79 8.17 -19.04
CA THR A 131 -4.72 8.90 -18.19
C THR A 131 -5.87 7.98 -17.76
N PRO A 132 -5.76 7.30 -16.60
CA PRO A 132 -6.81 6.39 -16.17
C PRO A 132 -8.04 7.19 -15.71
N SER A 133 -9.22 6.63 -16.00
CA SER A 133 -10.47 7.17 -15.47
C SER A 133 -10.91 6.36 -14.26
N PHE A 134 -11.05 7.03 -13.12
CA PHE A 134 -11.60 6.43 -11.91
C PHE A 134 -13.03 6.88 -11.68
N THR A 135 -13.86 5.92 -11.21
CA THR A 135 -15.26 6.18 -10.89
C THR A 135 -15.36 6.57 -9.41
N GLY A 136 -15.61 7.83 -9.13
CA GLY A 136 -15.80 8.31 -7.76
C GLY A 136 -14.53 8.83 -7.07
N GLY A 137 -14.61 9.01 -5.76
CA GLY A 137 -13.48 9.47 -4.95
C GLY A 137 -12.75 8.29 -4.33
N GLU A 138 -11.49 8.11 -4.62
CA GLU A 138 -10.64 7.13 -3.98
C GLU A 138 -9.64 7.85 -3.06
N PRO A 139 -9.95 8.03 -1.77
CA PRO A 139 -9.03 8.67 -0.84
C PRO A 139 -7.73 7.89 -0.64
N THR A 140 -7.80 6.58 -0.81
CA THR A 140 -6.66 5.68 -0.66
C THR A 140 -6.55 4.82 -1.88
N VAL A 141 -5.37 4.80 -2.47
CA VAL A 141 -5.06 4.00 -3.67
C VAL A 141 -3.78 3.19 -3.45
N TRP A 142 -3.82 1.95 -3.93
CA TRP A 142 -2.70 1.03 -3.91
C TRP A 142 -2.46 0.47 -5.30
N LEU A 143 -1.21 0.44 -5.71
CA LEU A 143 -0.81 -0.14 -6.98
C LEU A 143 0.12 -1.32 -6.71
N GLN A 144 -0.16 -2.47 -7.29
CA GLN A 144 0.64 -3.68 -7.12
C GLN A 144 0.78 -4.42 -8.44
N TYR A 145 1.86 -5.17 -8.56
CA TYR A 145 2.09 -6.06 -9.69
C TYR A 145 2.00 -7.52 -9.26
N GLY A 146 1.33 -8.34 -10.06
CA GLY A 146 1.31 -9.78 -9.88
C GLY A 146 0.72 -10.50 -11.08
N ASN A 147 1.25 -11.67 -11.37
CA ASN A 147 0.80 -12.56 -12.45
C ASN A 147 0.51 -11.85 -13.80
N GLY A 148 1.45 -10.98 -14.24
CA GLY A 148 1.33 -10.27 -15.51
C GLY A 148 0.22 -9.21 -15.55
N ARG A 149 -0.20 -8.69 -14.40
CA ARG A 149 -1.17 -7.60 -14.28
C ARG A 149 -0.68 -6.56 -13.30
N LEU A 150 -1.00 -5.33 -13.62
CA LEU A 150 -0.85 -4.20 -12.71
C LEU A 150 -2.22 -3.93 -12.10
N ILE A 151 -2.35 -4.12 -10.80
CA ILE A 151 -3.60 -4.01 -10.06
C ILE A 151 -3.61 -2.71 -9.26
N LEU A 152 -4.57 -1.87 -9.56
CA LEU A 152 -4.87 -0.66 -8.81
C LEU A 152 -6.14 -0.88 -8.01
N THR A 153 -6.07 -0.66 -6.71
CA THR A 153 -7.25 -0.66 -5.84
C THR A 153 -7.43 0.69 -5.20
N GLY A 154 -8.68 1.09 -5.02
CA GLY A 154 -9.02 2.32 -4.33
C GLY A 154 -10.32 2.18 -3.57
N SER A 155 -10.37 2.77 -2.37
CA SER A 155 -11.61 2.84 -1.60
C SER A 155 -12.37 4.11 -1.94
N HIS A 156 -13.68 3.99 -2.13
CA HIS A 156 -14.55 5.12 -2.43
C HIS A 156 -14.91 5.87 -1.15
N GLN A 157 -14.72 7.19 -1.18
CA GLN A 157 -15.12 8.04 -0.08
C GLN A 157 -16.66 8.13 0.01
N GLY A 158 -17.22 7.74 1.14
CA GLY A 158 -18.61 7.99 1.51
C GLY A 158 -19.62 6.91 1.17
N ASN A 159 -19.25 5.80 0.49
CA ASN A 159 -20.19 4.69 0.20
C ASN A 159 -19.60 3.29 0.34
N ASP A 160 -18.59 3.15 1.18
CA ASP A 160 -18.04 1.84 1.56
C ASP A 160 -17.81 0.90 0.37
N THR A 161 -17.27 1.44 -0.73
CA THR A 161 -17.01 0.71 -1.96
C THR A 161 -15.53 0.67 -2.24
N VAL A 162 -15.03 -0.50 -2.62
CA VAL A 162 -13.68 -0.68 -3.15
C VAL A 162 -13.75 -0.87 -4.65
N ASN A 163 -12.96 -0.09 -5.38
CA ASN A 163 -12.77 -0.20 -6.81
C ASN A 163 -11.45 -0.93 -7.12
N ILE A 164 -11.47 -1.79 -8.12
CA ILE A 164 -10.33 -2.58 -8.57
C ILE A 164 -10.19 -2.41 -10.07
N TYR A 165 -8.99 -2.09 -10.51
CA TYR A 165 -8.64 -1.94 -11.93
C TYR A 165 -7.42 -2.81 -12.23
N ALA A 166 -7.48 -3.59 -13.30
CA ALA A 166 -6.35 -4.36 -13.78
C ALA A 166 -5.88 -3.83 -15.13
N PHE A 167 -4.60 -3.51 -15.22
CA PHE A 167 -3.99 -3.00 -16.43
C PHE A 167 -2.96 -3.99 -16.97
N ASN A 168 -2.76 -3.91 -18.29
CA ASN A 168 -1.66 -4.60 -18.95
C ASN A 168 -0.35 -3.84 -18.68
N PRO A 169 0.65 -4.44 -18.01
CA PRO A 169 1.89 -3.76 -17.66
C PRO A 169 2.76 -3.40 -18.87
N ALA A 170 2.52 -3.99 -20.04
CA ALA A 170 3.29 -3.70 -21.24
C ALA A 170 2.89 -2.36 -21.90
N ASN A 171 1.64 -1.90 -21.72
CA ASN A 171 1.13 -0.72 -22.44
C ASN A 171 0.13 0.12 -21.65
N GLY A 172 -0.17 -0.23 -20.40
CA GLY A 172 -1.10 0.49 -19.54
C GLY A 172 -2.58 0.37 -19.93
N ALA A 173 -2.94 -0.51 -20.86
CA ALA A 173 -4.33 -0.69 -21.26
C ALA A 173 -5.15 -1.35 -20.14
N LEU A 174 -6.36 -0.83 -19.89
CA LEU A 174 -7.30 -1.45 -18.95
C LEU A 174 -7.73 -2.82 -19.48
N VAL A 175 -7.58 -3.86 -18.67
CA VAL A 175 -7.98 -5.24 -18.99
C VAL A 175 -9.36 -5.56 -18.43
N TRP A 176 -9.56 -5.25 -17.16
CA TRP A 176 -10.85 -5.39 -16.47
C TRP A 176 -10.93 -4.42 -15.28
N ASN A 177 -12.15 -4.14 -14.85
CA ASN A 177 -12.42 -3.42 -13.61
C ASN A 177 -13.58 -4.09 -12.85
N LYS A 178 -13.56 -3.95 -11.54
CA LYS A 178 -14.57 -4.44 -10.61
C LYS A 178 -14.77 -3.46 -9.46
N SER A 179 -15.91 -3.59 -8.81
CA SER A 179 -16.18 -2.96 -7.52
C SER A 179 -16.96 -3.88 -6.62
N HIS A 180 -16.83 -3.71 -5.31
CA HIS A 180 -17.66 -4.39 -4.33
C HIS A 180 -17.89 -3.50 -3.13
N GLY A 181 -18.99 -3.76 -2.40
CA GLY A 181 -19.24 -3.13 -1.12
C GLY A 181 -18.21 -3.58 -0.10
N TRP A 182 -17.68 -2.64 0.65
CA TRP A 182 -16.75 -2.88 1.72
C TRP A 182 -17.45 -2.81 3.07
N ARG A 183 -17.06 -3.66 3.98
CA ARG A 183 -17.56 -3.63 5.35
C ARG A 183 -16.88 -2.48 6.09
N ALA A 184 -17.59 -1.37 6.26
CA ALA A 184 -17.14 -0.30 7.11
C ALA A 184 -16.96 -0.83 8.54
N ASP A 185 -15.73 -0.89 9.02
CA ASP A 185 -15.51 -0.88 10.45
C ASP A 185 -14.94 0.49 10.85
N HIS A 186 -15.20 0.90 12.08
CA HIS A 186 -14.89 2.24 12.57
C HIS A 186 -13.37 2.50 12.72
N HIS A 187 -12.54 1.58 12.30
CA HIS A 187 -11.10 1.59 12.53
C HIS A 187 -10.26 1.46 11.25
N GLY A 188 -10.71 2.05 10.16
CA GLY A 188 -9.90 2.14 8.94
C GLY A 188 -10.03 0.96 8.00
N GLY A 189 -11.17 0.26 7.99
CA GLY A 189 -11.49 -0.76 7.00
C GLY A 189 -11.37 -0.29 5.55
N ASN A 190 -11.41 1.02 5.33
CA ASN A 190 -11.22 1.66 4.04
C ASN A 190 -9.75 1.64 3.54
N HIS A 191 -8.82 1.21 4.35
CA HIS A 191 -7.38 1.23 4.05
C HIS A 191 -6.81 -0.15 3.80
N GLN A 192 -7.62 -1.06 3.29
CA GLN A 192 -7.16 -2.40 3.04
C GLN A 192 -6.15 -2.45 1.90
N HIS A 193 -4.94 -2.89 2.21
CA HIS A 193 -3.95 -3.23 1.21
C HIS A 193 -4.37 -4.51 0.49
N PRO A 194 -4.43 -4.55 -0.83
CA PRO A 194 -4.63 -5.78 -1.56
C PRO A 194 -3.43 -6.70 -1.36
N VAL A 195 -3.67 -8.00 -1.32
CA VAL A 195 -2.61 -9.01 -1.28
C VAL A 195 -2.71 -9.89 -2.51
N ILE A 196 -1.60 -10.05 -3.21
CA ILE A 196 -1.48 -10.91 -4.37
C ILE A 196 -0.67 -12.16 -3.99
N MET A 197 -1.26 -13.33 -4.23
CA MET A 197 -0.57 -14.62 -4.12
C MET A 197 -0.95 -15.50 -5.31
N ASN A 198 0.02 -15.87 -6.14
CA ASN A 198 -0.19 -16.59 -7.40
C ASN A 198 -1.15 -15.84 -8.34
N ASP A 199 -2.24 -16.46 -8.80
CA ASP A 199 -3.29 -15.79 -9.59
C ASP A 199 -4.42 -15.19 -8.74
N ASP A 200 -4.28 -15.19 -7.44
CA ASP A 200 -5.31 -14.70 -6.53
C ASP A 200 -4.98 -13.31 -5.99
N LEU A 201 -5.94 -12.41 -6.15
CA LEU A 201 -6.00 -11.12 -5.47
C LEU A 201 -6.95 -11.25 -4.28
N TYR A 202 -6.42 -11.06 -3.08
CA TYR A 202 -7.19 -11.03 -1.85
C TYR A 202 -7.51 -9.59 -1.47
N LEU A 203 -8.80 -9.30 -1.41
CA LEU A 203 -9.33 -8.00 -1.02
C LEU A 203 -10.71 -8.24 -0.38
N GLU A 204 -10.76 -8.14 0.93
CA GLU A 204 -11.99 -8.48 1.70
C GLU A 204 -13.25 -7.83 1.13
N PRO A 205 -14.36 -8.55 1.09
CA PRO A 205 -14.54 -9.93 1.55
C PRO A 205 -14.28 -11.00 0.49
N HIS A 206 -13.64 -10.64 -0.61
CA HIS A 206 -13.52 -11.48 -1.79
C HIS A 206 -12.09 -11.88 -2.11
N ARG A 207 -11.99 -12.97 -2.86
CA ARG A 207 -10.81 -13.39 -3.61
C ARG A 207 -11.14 -13.31 -5.11
N TYR A 208 -10.25 -12.71 -5.88
CA TYR A 208 -10.41 -12.54 -7.32
C TYR A 208 -9.29 -13.24 -8.08
N SER A 209 -9.59 -13.81 -9.25
CA SER A 209 -8.55 -14.13 -10.23
C SER A 209 -7.97 -12.84 -10.79
N ILE A 210 -6.67 -12.66 -10.69
CA ILE A 210 -5.94 -11.51 -11.25
C ILE A 210 -6.09 -11.48 -12.77
N THR A 211 -6.04 -12.64 -13.41
CA THR A 211 -6.12 -12.76 -14.87
C THR A 211 -7.47 -12.27 -15.39
N THR A 212 -8.58 -12.62 -14.74
CA THR A 212 -9.92 -12.44 -15.30
C THR A 212 -10.83 -11.48 -14.52
N GLY A 213 -10.48 -11.10 -13.31
CA GLY A 213 -11.32 -10.32 -12.41
C GLY A 213 -12.55 -11.09 -11.88
N ARG A 214 -12.64 -12.41 -12.09
CA ARG A 214 -13.72 -13.22 -11.52
C ARG A 214 -13.52 -13.42 -10.03
N ILE A 215 -14.60 -13.35 -9.27
CA ILE A 215 -14.59 -13.75 -7.86
C ILE A 215 -14.39 -15.28 -7.81
N THR A 216 -13.34 -15.71 -7.13
CA THR A 216 -12.95 -17.12 -6.92
C THR A 216 -13.17 -17.57 -5.48
N GLY A 217 -13.46 -16.65 -4.58
CA GLY A 217 -13.81 -16.92 -3.20
C GLY A 217 -14.52 -15.75 -2.53
N ASN A 218 -15.40 -16.08 -1.62
CA ASN A 218 -16.15 -15.12 -0.83
C ASN A 218 -15.87 -15.33 0.66
N ASN A 219 -16.14 -14.29 1.45
CA ASN A 219 -16.04 -14.36 2.90
C ASN A 219 -14.64 -14.82 3.37
N ILE A 220 -13.59 -14.30 2.72
CA ILE A 220 -12.22 -14.54 3.18
C ILE A 220 -12.03 -13.90 4.55
N MET A 221 -11.28 -14.55 5.44
CA MET A 221 -11.00 -14.07 6.80
C MET A 221 -12.26 -13.60 7.54
N PRO A 222 -13.31 -14.43 7.67
CA PRO A 222 -14.65 -14.00 8.13
C PRO A 222 -14.68 -13.43 9.53
N SER A 223 -13.67 -13.69 10.31
CA SER A 223 -13.54 -13.25 11.70
C SER A 223 -12.60 -12.06 11.87
N ARG A 224 -12.04 -11.49 10.81
CA ARG A 224 -11.21 -10.30 10.91
C ARG A 224 -12.05 -9.08 11.33
N LYS A 225 -11.57 -8.37 12.32
CA LYS A 225 -12.07 -7.04 12.72
C LYS A 225 -10.90 -6.12 13.05
N GLY A 226 -11.13 -4.85 12.93
CA GLY A 226 -10.20 -3.82 13.40
C GLY A 226 -9.33 -3.21 12.31
N CYS A 227 -8.49 -2.32 12.74
CA CYS A 227 -7.76 -1.36 11.92
C CYS A 227 -6.49 -1.92 11.26
N SER A 228 -6.25 -3.20 11.23
CA SER A 228 -5.06 -3.73 10.59
C SER A 228 -5.34 -4.25 9.19
N THR A 229 -4.41 -3.98 8.29
CA THR A 229 -4.32 -4.70 7.03
C THR A 229 -3.89 -6.14 7.29
N PHE A 230 -4.15 -7.02 6.35
CA PHE A 230 -3.59 -8.37 6.37
C PHE A 230 -2.37 -8.44 5.45
N VAL A 231 -1.52 -9.42 5.68
CA VAL A 231 -0.33 -9.69 4.87
C VAL A 231 -0.37 -11.11 4.34
N GLY A 232 0.15 -11.31 3.13
CA GLY A 232 0.27 -12.62 2.51
C GLY A 232 1.68 -13.16 2.60
N ALA A 233 1.81 -14.45 2.90
CA ALA A 233 3.08 -15.14 2.85
C ALA A 233 2.89 -16.58 2.39
N SER A 234 3.62 -16.98 1.38
CA SER A 234 3.54 -18.32 0.77
C SER A 234 2.10 -18.66 0.34
N SER A 235 1.37 -19.42 1.13
CA SER A 235 0.01 -19.89 0.85
C SER A 235 -1.02 -19.45 1.89
N SER A 236 -0.68 -18.50 2.74
CA SER A 236 -1.53 -18.09 3.87
C SER A 236 -1.62 -16.58 4.00
N LEU A 237 -2.71 -16.12 4.56
CA LEU A 237 -2.92 -14.73 4.95
C LEU A 237 -2.83 -14.60 6.47
N PHE A 238 -2.10 -13.61 6.93
CA PHE A 238 -1.95 -13.30 8.33
C PHE A 238 -2.63 -11.98 8.65
N TYR A 239 -3.36 -11.93 9.73
CA TYR A 239 -4.15 -10.77 10.11
C TYR A 239 -4.30 -10.67 11.62
N ARG A 240 -4.72 -9.52 12.08
CA ARG A 240 -5.05 -9.35 13.48
C ARG A 240 -6.27 -10.22 13.82
N GLY A 241 -6.03 -11.19 14.64
CA GLY A 241 -7.10 -12.03 15.20
C GLY A 241 -7.85 -11.22 16.24
N ILE A 242 -9.04 -11.32 16.18
CA ILE A 242 -10.03 -10.45 16.28
C ILE A 242 -10.77 -10.17 17.49
N GLU A 243 -11.38 -10.78 18.10
CA GLU A 243 -12.52 -10.51 18.96
C GLU A 243 -12.05 -10.36 20.41
N SER A 244 -12.79 -9.59 21.17
CA SER A 244 -12.69 -9.58 22.65
C SER A 244 -13.06 -10.94 23.25
N SER A 245 -13.67 -11.82 22.48
CA SER A 245 -14.02 -13.20 22.85
C SER A 245 -13.87 -14.11 21.64
N GLY A 246 -13.32 -15.29 21.82
CA GLY A 246 -13.16 -16.29 20.79
C GLY A 246 -11.71 -16.79 20.66
N GLN A 247 -11.53 -17.81 19.86
CA GLN A 247 -10.25 -18.53 19.70
C GLN A 247 -9.09 -17.62 19.26
N TYR A 248 -9.38 -16.53 18.58
CA TYR A 248 -8.38 -15.63 17.99
C TYR A 248 -8.29 -14.29 18.70
N ALA A 249 -8.99 -14.12 19.83
CA ALA A 249 -8.95 -12.89 20.60
C ALA A 249 -7.53 -12.55 21.04
N GLY A 250 -7.05 -11.37 20.63
CA GLY A 250 -5.75 -10.89 21.01
C GLY A 250 -4.55 -11.60 20.40
N SER A 251 -4.73 -12.39 19.33
CA SER A 251 -3.66 -13.12 18.64
C SER A 251 -3.49 -12.70 17.19
N VAL A 252 -2.38 -13.05 16.58
CA VAL A 252 -2.25 -13.09 15.13
C VAL A 252 -2.89 -14.38 14.64
N ALA A 253 -3.81 -14.25 13.70
CA ALA A 253 -4.44 -15.37 13.04
C ALA A 253 -3.85 -15.59 11.65
N MET A 254 -3.77 -16.85 11.27
CA MET A 254 -3.41 -17.29 9.94
C MET A 254 -4.63 -17.91 9.28
N TRP A 255 -4.98 -17.42 8.11
CA TRP A 255 -6.01 -18.03 7.28
C TRP A 255 -5.37 -18.70 6.06
N THR A 256 -5.69 -19.98 5.85
CA THR A 256 -5.17 -20.78 4.74
C THR A 256 -6.24 -20.88 3.66
N PRO A 257 -6.05 -20.24 2.50
CA PRO A 257 -7.06 -20.18 1.43
C PRO A 257 -7.50 -21.53 0.90
N SER A 258 -6.59 -22.51 0.84
CA SER A 258 -6.88 -23.85 0.30
C SER A 258 -7.81 -24.68 1.19
N THR A 259 -7.80 -24.41 2.50
CA THR A 259 -8.61 -25.16 3.48
C THR A 259 -9.75 -24.32 4.08
N GLY A 260 -9.63 -22.98 3.97
CA GLY A 260 -10.52 -22.05 4.65
C GLY A 260 -10.37 -22.04 6.18
N GLN A 261 -9.29 -22.61 6.69
CA GLN A 261 -9.04 -22.73 8.13
C GLN A 261 -8.37 -21.49 8.69
N ASN A 262 -8.79 -21.11 9.89
CA ASN A 262 -8.13 -20.13 10.73
C ASN A 262 -7.35 -20.81 11.85
N THR A 263 -6.12 -20.37 12.06
CA THR A 263 -5.26 -20.86 13.13
C THR A 263 -4.68 -19.67 13.89
N ALA A 264 -4.71 -19.72 15.20
CA ALA A 264 -3.98 -18.75 16.02
C ALA A 264 -2.47 -19.04 15.94
N VAL A 265 -1.68 -18.04 15.57
CA VAL A 265 -0.23 -18.19 15.38
C VAL A 265 0.54 -17.74 16.60
N THR A 266 0.04 -16.73 17.29
CA THR A 266 0.67 -16.19 18.50
C THR A 266 -0.38 -15.74 19.50
N ARG A 267 -0.06 -15.79 20.77
CA ARG A 267 -0.90 -15.27 21.85
C ARG A 267 -0.70 -13.77 22.10
N VAL A 268 0.22 -13.17 21.38
CA VAL A 268 0.49 -11.75 21.46
C VAL A 268 -0.56 -10.98 20.70
N ARG A 269 -1.17 -10.00 21.34
CA ARG A 269 -2.11 -9.10 20.70
C ARG A 269 -1.34 -8.07 19.88
N PRO A 270 -1.39 -8.11 18.54
CA PRO A 270 -0.72 -7.10 17.73
C PRO A 270 -1.40 -5.75 17.94
N ALA A 271 -0.63 -4.69 17.80
CA ALA A 271 -1.16 -3.35 17.59
C ALA A 271 -1.84 -3.26 16.22
N CYS A 272 -1.78 -2.12 15.56
CA CYS A 272 -2.47 -1.94 14.28
C CYS A 272 -1.74 -2.56 13.07
N TRP A 273 -0.54 -3.09 13.22
CA TRP A 273 0.30 -3.51 12.11
C TRP A 273 0.84 -4.92 12.25
N ILE A 274 0.81 -5.63 11.13
CA ILE A 274 1.53 -6.89 10.92
C ILE A 274 2.37 -6.69 9.68
N SER A 275 3.66 -7.01 9.74
CA SER A 275 4.52 -6.98 8.57
C SER A 275 5.22 -8.32 8.39
N TRP A 276 5.61 -8.59 7.16
CA TRP A 276 6.27 -9.83 6.78
C TRP A 276 7.61 -9.53 6.12
N THR A 277 8.64 -10.27 6.50
CA THR A 277 9.96 -10.22 5.86
C THR A 277 10.22 -11.52 5.11
N PRO A 278 10.08 -11.52 3.77
CA PRO A 278 10.21 -12.75 2.98
C PRO A 278 11.55 -13.46 3.13
N SER A 279 12.62 -12.70 3.34
CA SER A 279 13.98 -13.22 3.43
C SER A 279 14.27 -14.04 4.68
N GLN A 280 13.44 -13.92 5.72
CA GLN A 280 13.69 -14.59 7.00
C GLN A 280 12.55 -15.51 7.45
N GLY A 281 11.47 -15.58 6.69
CA GLY A 281 10.30 -16.38 7.05
C GLY A 281 9.65 -15.94 8.37
N MET A 282 9.73 -14.65 8.72
CA MET A 282 9.26 -14.13 10.00
C MET A 282 8.10 -13.18 9.84
N ILE A 283 7.15 -13.24 10.77
CA ILE A 283 6.09 -12.26 10.93
C ILE A 283 6.51 -11.31 12.05
N LEU A 284 6.60 -10.03 11.72
CA LEU A 284 6.81 -9.00 12.72
C LEU A 284 5.45 -8.56 13.26
N VAL A 285 5.27 -8.67 14.55
CA VAL A 285 4.06 -8.27 15.25
C VAL A 285 4.45 -7.19 16.25
N GLN A 286 3.87 -6.02 16.09
CA GLN A 286 4.02 -4.98 17.10
C GLN A 286 3.05 -5.25 18.24
N GLU A 287 3.57 -5.45 19.45
CA GLU A 287 2.76 -5.57 20.66
C GLU A 287 2.17 -4.22 21.06
N LYS A 288 0.90 -4.25 21.46
CA LYS A 288 0.30 -3.11 22.15
C LYS A 288 0.74 -3.13 23.60
N SER A 289 1.62 -2.21 24.01
CA SER A 289 1.88 -1.97 25.43
C SER A 289 0.60 -1.48 26.12
N ALA A 290 0.39 -1.93 27.37
CA ALA A 290 -0.76 -1.49 28.16
C ALA A 290 -0.71 0.04 28.31
N GLY A 291 -1.66 0.76 27.71
CA GLY A 291 -1.74 2.22 27.73
C GLY A 291 -1.56 2.93 26.39
N CYS A 292 -1.17 2.26 25.34
CA CYS A 292 -1.09 2.87 24.00
C CYS A 292 -2.45 2.82 23.27
N SER A 293 -3.01 3.98 22.99
CA SER A 293 -3.92 4.17 21.86
C SER A 293 -3.15 3.88 20.57
N CYS A 294 -3.82 3.37 19.52
CA CYS A 294 -3.20 3.15 18.21
C CYS A 294 -2.44 4.41 17.78
N GLY A 295 -1.12 4.44 17.90
CA GLY A 295 -0.39 5.64 17.51
C GLY A 295 0.98 5.90 18.10
N SER A 296 1.50 5.13 19.02
CA SER A 296 2.88 5.37 19.46
C SER A 296 3.83 4.30 18.95
N TRP A 297 4.77 4.72 18.13
CA TRP A 297 5.97 3.97 17.80
C TRP A 297 6.94 4.06 18.99
N MET A 298 6.78 3.21 19.97
CA MET A 298 7.89 2.97 20.88
C MET A 298 8.65 1.75 20.36
N GLU A 299 9.96 1.86 20.27
CA GLU A 299 10.86 0.71 20.17
C GLU A 299 10.59 -0.22 21.35
N THR A 300 9.67 -1.14 21.18
CA THR A 300 9.42 -2.18 22.17
C THR A 300 9.55 -3.52 21.49
N SER A 301 10.47 -4.29 21.99
CA SER A 301 10.76 -5.69 21.73
C SER A 301 9.89 -6.41 20.70
N PHE A 302 10.47 -6.67 19.55
CA PHE A 302 9.91 -7.54 18.52
C PHE A 302 9.88 -8.98 19.03
N GLY A 303 8.69 -9.51 19.24
CA GLY A 303 8.52 -10.94 19.46
C GLY A 303 8.70 -11.69 18.13
N LEU A 304 9.76 -12.45 18.01
CA LEU A 304 10.00 -13.35 16.88
C LEU A 304 9.30 -14.67 17.15
N ALA A 305 8.26 -15.00 16.38
CA ALA A 305 7.69 -16.33 16.40
C ALA A 305 8.19 -17.11 15.16
N PRO A 306 8.98 -18.19 15.32
CA PRO A 306 9.34 -19.05 14.22
C PRO A 306 8.08 -19.78 13.74
N LEU A 307 7.87 -19.81 12.42
CA LEU A 307 6.90 -20.71 11.83
C LEU A 307 7.50 -22.12 11.89
N THR A 308 6.92 -22.99 12.70
CA THR A 308 7.18 -24.43 12.59
C THR A 308 6.47 -24.95 11.35
N PRO A 309 7.12 -25.86 10.57
CA PRO A 309 6.61 -26.39 9.33
C PRO A 309 5.30 -27.17 9.45
#